data_1f5128014cf761502cd7adf09e1149f3
#
_entry.id   1f5128014cf761502cd7adf09e1149f3
#
_cell.length_a   1.000
_cell.length_b   1.000
_cell.length_c   1.000
_cell.angle_alpha   90.00
_cell.angle_beta   90.00
_cell.angle_gamma   90.00
#
_symmetry.space_group_name_H-M   'P 1'
#
loop_
_entity.id
_entity.type
_entity.pdbx_description
1 polymer ?
#
loop_
_entity_poly.entity_id
_entity_poly.type
_entity_poly.pdbx_seq_one_letter_code
_entity_poly.pdbx_strand_id
1 'polypeptide(L)'
;MTSSQTRAGDGIWVVGATFGAHYARALQGQGLRAIIGRGGEKGRSLAQLLVCDYFSSIEQALDSQHPACAVIAVRSSIVGGEGDDIVRHLLQSNIPVLQELPVHPREMVKSLRLAQQQGVPYHVTPFYDQVPAVRRFLRAARRLAVVSSFRSVEMRVSVQTLHCALFVLSEVIGAPSLAINVTPMAGFAKVLISGSWQGIAVDIVMLNRLDAASPDDNSQPLMQIVLLSDDGELMLHSPFGPVIWERRLQQPPSLAVRPCESDQGPLTLVSPQKDIPGIEHLYRGMDSAIRTTLARFMASKNNDGARMQRQLAVLQLWQKICARAGHPLQERLTAPVPTGHILGITDVEDE
;
A
#
# COMPACT_ATOMS: atom_id res chain seq x y z
N MET A 1 -38.34 23.17 15.03
CA MET A 1 -37.41 22.41 14.16
C MET A 1 -36.04 23.00 14.35
N THR A 2 -35.31 22.49 15.31
CA THR A 2 -33.92 22.92 15.62
C THR A 2 -32.99 22.16 14.71
N SER A 3 -32.37 22.85 13.74
CA SER A 3 -31.29 22.33 12.95
C SER A 3 -30.10 22.04 13.87
N SER A 4 -29.86 20.78 14.13
CA SER A 4 -28.63 20.28 14.74
C SER A 4 -27.50 20.59 13.77
N GLN A 5 -26.83 21.73 13.96
CA GLN A 5 -25.50 21.95 13.39
C GLN A 5 -24.58 20.91 14.01
N THR A 6 -24.25 19.88 13.24
CA THR A 6 -23.18 18.93 13.56
C THR A 6 -21.91 19.76 13.77
N ARG A 7 -21.46 19.89 15.02
CA ARG A 7 -20.16 20.50 15.33
C ARG A 7 -19.12 19.76 14.49
N ALA A 8 -18.39 20.49 13.65
CA ALA A 8 -17.22 19.96 12.98
C ALA A 8 -16.30 19.40 14.08
N GLY A 9 -16.04 18.10 14.03
CA GLY A 9 -15.19 17.42 15.01
C GLY A 9 -13.78 17.98 14.97
N ASP A 10 -13.07 17.93 16.09
CA ASP A 10 -11.72 18.44 16.23
C ASP A 10 -10.70 17.30 16.26
N GLY A 11 -9.74 17.36 15.31
CA GLY A 11 -8.61 16.44 15.22
C GLY A 11 -8.94 15.05 14.69
N ILE A 12 -7.93 14.18 14.72
CA ILE A 12 -7.94 12.85 14.11
C ILE A 12 -7.73 11.80 15.18
N TRP A 13 -8.57 10.77 15.19
CA TRP A 13 -8.34 9.59 15.99
C TRP A 13 -7.56 8.53 15.21
N VAL A 14 -6.64 7.85 15.88
CA VAL A 14 -5.96 6.66 15.37
C VAL A 14 -6.36 5.46 16.24
N VAL A 15 -7.04 4.50 15.63
CA VAL A 15 -7.47 3.28 16.31
C VAL A 15 -6.50 2.14 15.99
N GLY A 16 -5.84 1.62 17.04
CA GLY A 16 -4.77 0.64 16.93
C GLY A 16 -3.39 1.23 17.21
N ALA A 17 -2.55 0.49 17.95
CA ALA A 17 -1.24 0.95 18.40
C ALA A 17 -0.05 0.17 17.80
N THR A 18 -0.28 -0.79 16.91
CA THR A 18 0.78 -1.51 16.20
C THR A 18 1.08 -0.80 14.90
N PHE A 19 0.41 -1.10 13.82
CA PHE A 19 0.57 -0.36 12.57
C PHE A 19 0.08 1.10 12.68
N GLY A 20 -0.95 1.34 13.49
CA GLY A 20 -1.44 2.69 13.81
C GLY A 20 -0.38 3.63 14.42
N ALA A 21 0.71 3.11 14.99
CA ALA A 21 1.82 3.93 15.45
C ALA A 21 2.46 4.75 14.32
N HIS A 22 2.49 4.26 13.08
CA HIS A 22 2.99 5.01 11.93
C HIS A 22 2.07 6.18 11.61
N TYR A 23 0.75 5.96 11.64
CA TYR A 23 -0.24 7.04 11.46
C TYR A 23 -0.15 8.08 12.56
N ALA A 24 -0.09 7.66 13.82
CA ALA A 24 -0.02 8.56 14.96
C ALA A 24 1.25 9.44 14.92
N ARG A 25 2.42 8.85 14.62
CA ARG A 25 3.67 9.62 14.47
C ARG A 25 3.63 10.60 13.31
N ALA A 26 3.13 10.17 12.15
CA ALA A 26 3.01 11.04 10.98
C ALA A 26 2.07 12.23 11.21
N LEU A 27 1.11 12.10 12.14
CA LEU A 27 0.13 13.12 12.51
C LEU A 27 0.51 13.95 13.74
N GLN A 28 1.60 13.64 14.40
CA GLN A 28 2.08 14.44 15.54
C GLN A 28 2.24 15.91 15.14
N GLY A 29 1.61 16.81 15.89
CA GLY A 29 1.59 18.25 15.54
C GLY A 29 0.76 18.61 14.31
N GLN A 30 0.03 17.65 13.70
CA GLN A 30 -0.78 17.83 12.48
C GLN A 30 -2.21 17.32 12.66
N GLY A 31 -2.78 17.52 13.86
CA GLY A 31 -4.16 17.17 14.14
C GLY A 31 -4.38 15.82 14.81
N LEU A 32 -3.33 15.08 15.22
CA LEU A 32 -3.51 13.91 16.09
C LEU A 32 -4.19 14.34 17.38
N ARG A 33 -5.38 13.80 17.65
CA ARG A 33 -6.14 14.11 18.86
C ARG A 33 -6.06 12.99 19.88
N ALA A 34 -6.27 11.75 19.45
CA ALA A 34 -6.25 10.62 20.36
C ALA A 34 -5.76 9.33 19.69
N ILE A 35 -5.22 8.44 20.50
CA ILE A 35 -4.97 7.04 20.17
C ILE A 35 -5.97 6.20 20.94
N ILE A 36 -6.64 5.28 20.24
CA ILE A 36 -7.60 4.36 20.82
C ILE A 36 -7.06 2.95 20.72
N GLY A 37 -6.96 2.27 21.86
CA GLY A 37 -6.47 0.90 21.94
C GLY A 37 -7.40 0.03 22.79
N ARG A 38 -6.90 -1.10 23.26
CA ARG A 38 -7.62 -2.07 24.12
C ARG A 38 -7.07 -2.10 25.56
N GLY A 39 -6.62 -0.95 26.08
CA GLY A 39 -6.09 -0.83 27.44
C GLY A 39 -4.62 -1.27 27.61
N GLY A 40 -3.94 -1.70 26.55
CA GLY A 40 -2.55 -2.17 26.62
C GLY A 40 -1.53 -1.03 26.82
N GLU A 41 -0.38 -1.37 27.45
CA GLU A 41 0.71 -0.43 27.74
C GLU A 41 1.28 0.23 26.47
N LYS A 42 1.42 -0.52 25.38
CA LYS A 42 1.97 -0.01 24.10
C LYS A 42 1.21 1.23 23.60
N GLY A 43 -0.13 1.20 23.69
CA GLY A 43 -0.95 2.34 23.27
C GLY A 43 -0.83 3.55 24.18
N ARG A 44 -0.77 3.33 25.50
CA ARG A 44 -0.60 4.40 26.51
C ARG A 44 0.75 5.08 26.37
N SER A 45 1.82 4.30 26.28
CA SER A 45 3.18 4.82 26.10
C SER A 45 3.33 5.59 24.80
N LEU A 46 2.68 5.12 23.70
CA LEU A 46 2.67 5.85 22.44
C LEU A 46 1.94 7.19 22.56
N ALA A 47 0.79 7.23 23.24
CA ALA A 47 0.03 8.46 23.42
C ALA A 47 0.79 9.48 24.30
N GLN A 48 1.46 9.01 25.36
CA GLN A 48 2.34 9.86 26.18
C GLN A 48 3.50 10.44 25.36
N LEU A 49 4.17 9.59 24.55
CA LEU A 49 5.28 10.00 23.69
C LEU A 49 4.85 11.08 22.67
N LEU A 50 3.64 10.96 22.13
CA LEU A 50 3.12 11.85 21.09
C LEU A 50 2.31 13.03 21.65
N VAL A 51 2.16 13.09 22.96
CA VAL A 51 1.42 14.14 23.70
C VAL A 51 -0.02 14.28 23.19
N CYS A 52 -0.77 13.15 23.20
CA CYS A 52 -2.18 13.11 22.80
C CYS A 52 -3.00 12.28 23.80
N ASP A 53 -4.34 12.34 23.67
CA ASP A 53 -5.24 11.57 24.53
C ASP A 53 -5.12 10.07 24.25
N TYR A 54 -5.41 9.25 25.27
CA TYR A 54 -5.52 7.80 25.14
C TYR A 54 -6.86 7.31 25.68
N PHE A 55 -7.56 6.50 24.88
CA PHE A 55 -8.78 5.82 25.28
C PHE A 55 -8.63 4.31 25.15
N SER A 56 -9.23 3.57 26.08
CA SER A 56 -9.18 2.10 26.08
C SER A 56 -10.31 1.46 25.24
N SER A 57 -11.31 2.24 24.82
CA SER A 57 -12.39 1.81 23.93
C SER A 57 -12.94 2.97 23.10
N ILE A 58 -13.70 2.64 22.05
CA ILE A 58 -14.41 3.63 21.22
C ILE A 58 -15.49 4.37 22.03
N GLU A 59 -16.21 3.64 22.89
CA GLU A 59 -17.29 4.22 23.72
C GLU A 59 -16.72 5.30 24.63
N GLN A 60 -15.63 4.99 25.35
CA GLN A 60 -14.97 5.96 26.21
C GLN A 60 -14.52 7.21 25.44
N ALA A 61 -14.05 7.03 24.21
CA ALA A 61 -13.65 8.16 23.39
C ALA A 61 -14.85 8.99 22.93
N LEU A 62 -15.95 8.36 22.52
CA LEU A 62 -17.19 9.03 22.09
C LEU A 62 -17.87 9.82 23.19
N ASP A 63 -17.81 9.34 24.45
CA ASP A 63 -18.32 10.04 25.61
C ASP A 63 -17.54 11.32 25.91
N SER A 64 -16.28 11.38 25.51
CA SER A 64 -15.36 12.48 25.82
C SER A 64 -15.24 13.52 24.71
N GLN A 65 -15.20 13.10 23.44
CA GLN A 65 -14.92 13.99 22.30
C GLN A 65 -15.45 13.43 20.98
N HIS A 66 -15.51 14.29 19.95
CA HIS A 66 -15.92 13.92 18.59
C HIS A 66 -14.83 14.31 17.59
N PRO A 67 -14.21 13.39 16.85
CA PRO A 67 -13.12 13.70 15.93
C PRO A 67 -13.65 14.22 14.59
N ALA A 68 -12.79 14.88 13.83
CA ALA A 68 -13.04 15.19 12.42
C ALA A 68 -13.04 13.93 11.53
N CYS A 69 -12.21 12.96 11.88
CA CYS A 69 -12.22 11.62 11.28
C CYS A 69 -11.47 10.61 12.15
N ALA A 70 -11.65 9.31 11.85
CA ALA A 70 -10.92 8.23 12.48
C ALA A 70 -10.15 7.40 11.44
N VAL A 71 -8.89 7.06 11.75
CA VAL A 71 -8.06 6.11 11.01
C VAL A 71 -8.10 4.78 11.73
N ILE A 72 -8.53 3.73 11.03
CA ILE A 72 -8.64 2.38 11.60
C ILE A 72 -7.48 1.53 11.10
N ALA A 73 -6.50 1.32 11.96
CA ALA A 73 -5.32 0.49 11.73
C ALA A 73 -5.36 -0.78 12.61
N VAL A 74 -6.56 -1.31 12.78
CA VAL A 74 -6.85 -2.59 13.45
C VAL A 74 -7.18 -3.63 12.40
N ARG A 75 -6.67 -4.85 12.58
CA ARG A 75 -6.95 -5.96 11.67
C ARG A 75 -8.45 -6.14 11.45
N SER A 76 -8.85 -6.28 10.20
CA SER A 76 -10.23 -6.58 9.82
C SER A 76 -10.59 -8.05 10.09
N SER A 77 -11.86 -8.38 9.97
CA SER A 77 -12.40 -9.74 10.17
C SER A 77 -11.74 -10.80 9.27
N ILE A 78 -11.33 -10.44 8.06
CA ILE A 78 -10.69 -11.37 7.11
C ILE A 78 -9.31 -11.87 7.61
N VAL A 79 -8.68 -11.15 8.51
CA VAL A 79 -7.41 -11.51 9.16
C VAL A 79 -7.57 -11.67 10.67
N GLY A 80 -8.79 -11.97 11.12
CA GLY A 80 -9.12 -12.34 12.50
C GLY A 80 -9.19 -11.19 13.50
N GLY A 81 -9.49 -9.96 13.04
CA GLY A 81 -9.64 -8.78 13.88
C GLY A 81 -11.08 -8.24 13.93
N GLU A 82 -11.28 -7.19 14.72
CA GLU A 82 -12.56 -6.49 14.96
C GLU A 82 -12.68 -5.15 14.20
N GLY A 83 -11.71 -4.85 13.32
CA GLY A 83 -11.64 -3.54 12.63
C GLY A 83 -12.92 -3.17 11.88
N ASP A 84 -13.61 -4.15 11.28
CA ASP A 84 -14.85 -3.89 10.54
C ASP A 84 -16.03 -3.53 11.46
N ASP A 85 -16.10 -4.07 12.69
CA ASP A 85 -17.11 -3.71 13.69
C ASP A 85 -16.87 -2.29 14.20
N ILE A 86 -15.62 -1.95 14.47
CA ILE A 86 -15.21 -0.60 14.86
C ILE A 86 -15.58 0.42 13.79
N VAL A 87 -15.32 0.11 12.51
CA VAL A 87 -15.71 0.97 11.38
C VAL A 87 -17.19 1.22 11.37
N ARG A 88 -18.02 0.18 11.51
CA ARG A 88 -19.48 0.33 11.51
C ARG A 88 -19.97 1.18 12.68
N HIS A 89 -19.41 0.98 13.87
CA HIS A 89 -19.76 1.78 15.06
C HIS A 89 -19.45 3.26 14.85
N LEU A 90 -18.27 3.59 14.32
CA LEU A 90 -17.89 4.99 14.05
C LEU A 90 -18.75 5.62 12.95
N LEU A 91 -19.07 4.90 11.88
CA LEU A 91 -19.96 5.38 10.82
C LEU A 91 -21.39 5.64 11.36
N GLN A 92 -21.90 4.76 12.24
CA GLN A 92 -23.19 4.97 12.94
C GLN A 92 -23.17 6.21 13.84
N SER A 93 -22.01 6.55 14.37
CA SER A 93 -21.78 7.77 15.17
C SER A 93 -21.49 9.01 14.31
N ASN A 94 -21.72 8.94 12.99
CA ASN A 94 -21.47 10.02 12.02
C ASN A 94 -20.01 10.48 11.93
N ILE A 95 -19.06 9.59 12.18
CA ILE A 95 -17.63 9.89 12.08
C ILE A 95 -17.09 9.39 10.73
N PRO A 96 -16.44 10.27 9.94
CA PRO A 96 -15.72 9.88 8.74
C PRO A 96 -14.61 8.86 9.05
N VAL A 97 -14.49 7.80 8.24
CA VAL A 97 -13.56 6.69 8.52
C VAL A 97 -12.63 6.43 7.35
N LEU A 98 -11.32 6.38 7.64
CA LEU A 98 -10.27 5.86 6.77
C LEU A 98 -9.81 4.51 7.33
N GLN A 99 -10.09 3.41 6.62
CA GLN A 99 -9.72 2.05 7.06
C GLN A 99 -8.51 1.53 6.33
N GLU A 100 -7.54 0.97 7.07
CA GLU A 100 -6.38 0.28 6.53
C GLU A 100 -6.76 -1.09 5.97
N LEU A 101 -6.13 -1.47 4.86
CA LEU A 101 -6.31 -2.78 4.23
C LEU A 101 -5.47 -3.86 4.96
N PRO A 102 -5.81 -5.15 4.81
CA PRO A 102 -6.86 -5.71 3.96
C PRO A 102 -8.24 -5.71 4.59
N VAL A 103 -9.28 -5.54 3.77
CA VAL A 103 -10.70 -5.59 4.17
C VAL A 103 -11.41 -6.64 3.31
N HIS A 104 -12.33 -7.41 3.92
CA HIS A 104 -13.13 -8.34 3.15
C HIS A 104 -14.08 -7.58 2.19
N PRO A 105 -14.21 -7.98 0.89
CA PRO A 105 -15.07 -7.28 -0.07
C PRO A 105 -16.50 -7.04 0.42
N ARG A 106 -17.10 -8.03 1.12
CA ARG A 106 -18.47 -7.92 1.67
C ARG A 106 -18.55 -6.89 2.79
N GLU A 107 -17.53 -6.81 3.66
CA GLU A 107 -17.49 -5.84 4.75
C GLU A 107 -17.28 -4.41 4.21
N MET A 108 -16.42 -4.25 3.20
CA MET A 108 -16.29 -2.98 2.50
C MET A 108 -17.63 -2.49 1.94
N VAL A 109 -18.41 -3.37 1.28
CA VAL A 109 -19.74 -3.01 0.74
C VAL A 109 -20.71 -2.62 1.85
N LYS A 110 -20.71 -3.33 2.99
CA LYS A 110 -21.56 -2.98 4.13
C LYS A 110 -21.22 -1.60 4.69
N SER A 111 -19.93 -1.33 4.90
CA SER A 111 -19.42 -0.06 5.39
C SER A 111 -19.72 1.10 4.43
N LEU A 112 -19.58 0.88 3.11
CA LEU A 112 -19.93 1.86 2.08
C LEU A 112 -21.43 2.22 2.10
N ARG A 113 -22.30 1.23 2.22
CA ARG A 113 -23.77 1.46 2.30
C ARG A 113 -24.11 2.24 3.55
N LEU A 114 -23.52 1.88 4.69
CA LEU A 114 -23.75 2.58 5.95
C LEU A 114 -23.23 4.03 5.88
N ALA A 115 -22.02 4.24 5.36
CA ALA A 115 -21.46 5.57 5.16
C ALA A 115 -22.35 6.44 4.26
N GLN A 116 -22.90 5.87 3.18
CA GLN A 116 -23.86 6.56 2.30
C GLN A 116 -25.17 6.91 3.03
N GLN A 117 -25.70 5.99 3.85
CA GLN A 117 -26.90 6.23 4.64
C GLN A 117 -26.71 7.34 5.68
N GLN A 118 -25.54 7.40 6.29
CA GLN A 118 -25.17 8.40 7.28
C GLN A 118 -24.66 9.72 6.66
N GLY A 119 -24.40 9.74 5.36
CA GLY A 119 -23.87 10.94 4.68
C GLY A 119 -22.43 11.28 5.07
N VAL A 120 -21.64 10.30 5.53
CA VAL A 120 -20.25 10.49 5.96
C VAL A 120 -19.25 9.77 5.03
N PRO A 121 -18.05 10.32 4.82
CA PRO A 121 -17.00 9.65 4.03
C PRO A 121 -16.51 8.35 4.67
N TYR A 122 -16.36 7.32 3.83
CA TYR A 122 -15.65 6.08 4.16
C TYR A 122 -14.71 5.71 3.03
N HIS A 123 -13.41 5.58 3.33
CA HIS A 123 -12.42 5.12 2.35
C HIS A 123 -11.60 3.98 2.93
N VAL A 124 -11.16 3.08 2.05
CA VAL A 124 -10.08 2.14 2.35
C VAL A 124 -8.77 2.66 1.77
N THR A 125 -7.67 2.43 2.47
CA THR A 125 -6.35 2.88 2.02
C THR A 125 -5.41 1.70 1.77
N PRO A 126 -4.80 1.60 0.57
CA PRO A 126 -3.74 0.64 0.30
C PRO A 126 -2.37 1.11 0.80
N PHE A 127 -2.28 2.26 1.47
CA PHE A 127 -1.07 2.86 2.02
C PHE A 127 0.02 3.18 0.98
N TYR A 128 0.53 2.14 0.27
CA TYR A 128 1.69 2.27 -0.63
C TYR A 128 1.45 3.13 -1.87
N ASP A 129 0.22 3.32 -2.34
CA ASP A 129 -0.10 4.12 -3.53
C ASP A 129 0.32 5.60 -3.39
N GLN A 130 0.49 6.09 -2.16
CA GLN A 130 0.90 7.45 -1.85
C GLN A 130 2.38 7.59 -1.51
N VAL A 131 3.14 6.50 -1.39
CA VAL A 131 4.59 6.55 -1.17
C VAL A 131 5.28 7.25 -2.34
N PRO A 132 6.25 8.16 -2.10
CA PRO A 132 6.83 9.01 -3.16
C PRO A 132 7.38 8.24 -4.37
N ALA A 133 8.06 7.12 -4.17
CA ALA A 133 8.57 6.30 -5.29
C ALA A 133 7.43 5.68 -6.11
N VAL A 134 6.41 5.13 -5.44
CA VAL A 134 5.23 4.56 -6.11
C VAL A 134 4.48 5.64 -6.90
N ARG A 135 4.31 6.84 -6.33
CA ARG A 135 3.72 7.97 -7.07
C ARG A 135 4.53 8.39 -8.31
N ARG A 136 5.88 8.31 -8.23
CA ARG A 136 6.73 8.55 -9.41
C ARG A 136 6.51 7.47 -10.46
N PHE A 137 6.52 6.21 -10.06
CA PHE A 137 6.23 5.08 -10.93
C PHE A 137 4.87 5.22 -11.62
N LEU A 138 3.80 5.49 -10.88
CA LEU A 138 2.45 5.69 -11.41
C LEU A 138 2.38 6.85 -12.42
N ARG A 139 3.09 7.96 -12.16
CA ARG A 139 3.17 9.08 -13.12
C ARG A 139 3.93 8.71 -14.38
N ALA A 140 5.06 8.01 -14.24
CA ALA A 140 5.84 7.54 -15.38
C ALA A 140 5.05 6.55 -16.22
N ALA A 141 4.39 5.58 -15.59
CA ALA A 141 3.55 4.59 -16.27
C ALA A 141 2.40 5.25 -17.05
N ARG A 142 1.72 6.25 -16.48
CA ARG A 142 0.65 6.98 -17.18
C ARG A 142 1.18 7.77 -18.38
N ARG A 143 2.38 8.36 -18.28
CA ARG A 143 3.01 9.04 -19.43
C ARG A 143 3.42 8.05 -20.51
N LEU A 144 3.99 6.92 -20.12
CA LEU A 144 4.40 5.88 -21.06
C LEU A 144 3.17 5.30 -21.78
N ALA A 145 2.07 5.06 -21.09
CA ALA A 145 0.83 4.54 -21.67
C ALA A 145 0.21 5.42 -22.77
N VAL A 146 0.59 6.72 -22.85
CA VAL A 146 0.13 7.62 -23.91
C VAL A 146 0.88 7.36 -25.23
N VAL A 147 2.13 6.91 -25.14
CA VAL A 147 3.04 6.79 -26.31
C VAL A 147 3.38 5.33 -26.64
N SER A 148 3.20 4.41 -25.70
CA SER A 148 3.51 2.99 -25.86
C SER A 148 2.53 2.12 -25.09
N SER A 149 2.16 0.98 -25.67
CA SER A 149 1.25 0.02 -25.03
C SER A 149 2.02 -0.97 -24.18
N PHE A 150 1.52 -1.25 -22.97
CA PHE A 150 2.05 -2.33 -22.14
C PHE A 150 1.69 -3.69 -22.74
N ARG A 151 2.66 -4.59 -22.81
CA ARG A 151 2.51 -5.97 -23.32
C ARG A 151 2.38 -6.97 -22.19
N SER A 152 3.18 -6.77 -21.13
CA SER A 152 3.13 -7.64 -19.96
C SER A 152 3.50 -6.89 -18.69
N VAL A 153 3.15 -7.51 -17.57
CA VAL A 153 3.51 -7.09 -16.22
C VAL A 153 4.18 -8.27 -15.52
N GLU A 154 5.33 -8.02 -14.95
CA GLU A 154 5.98 -8.94 -14.02
C GLU A 154 6.00 -8.34 -12.62
N MET A 155 5.72 -9.16 -11.60
CA MET A 155 5.68 -8.71 -10.22
C MET A 155 6.30 -9.71 -9.27
N ARG A 156 7.05 -9.22 -8.28
CA ARG A 156 7.49 -10.00 -7.13
C ARG A 156 6.94 -9.34 -5.87
N VAL A 157 6.34 -10.15 -4.98
CA VAL A 157 5.61 -9.58 -3.83
C VAL A 157 5.54 -10.58 -2.67
N SER A 158 5.45 -10.11 -1.43
CA SER A 158 5.08 -10.93 -0.27
C SER A 158 3.56 -11.03 -0.12
N VAL A 159 3.09 -12.07 0.53
CA VAL A 159 1.65 -12.24 0.82
C VAL A 159 1.09 -11.07 1.63
N GLN A 160 1.88 -10.47 2.54
CA GLN A 160 1.47 -9.32 3.37
C GLN A 160 1.13 -8.08 2.52
N THR A 161 1.86 -7.87 1.42
CA THR A 161 1.73 -6.65 0.60
C THR A 161 1.05 -6.90 -0.75
N LEU A 162 0.63 -8.14 -1.04
CA LEU A 162 -0.02 -8.50 -2.30
C LEU A 162 -1.21 -7.59 -2.61
N HIS A 163 -2.11 -7.37 -1.66
CA HIS A 163 -3.27 -6.50 -1.86
C HIS A 163 -2.84 -5.09 -2.27
N CYS A 164 -1.84 -4.51 -1.63
CA CYS A 164 -1.32 -3.18 -1.97
C CYS A 164 -0.71 -3.14 -3.38
N ALA A 165 0.08 -4.16 -3.75
CA ALA A 165 0.68 -4.26 -5.07
C ALA A 165 -0.38 -4.37 -6.18
N LEU A 166 -1.44 -5.15 -5.97
CA LEU A 166 -2.57 -5.24 -6.89
C LEU A 166 -3.31 -3.89 -7.03
N PHE A 167 -3.41 -3.12 -5.94
CA PHE A 167 -3.94 -1.75 -6.00
C PHE A 167 -3.07 -0.83 -6.85
N VAL A 168 -1.75 -0.84 -6.64
CA VAL A 168 -0.81 -0.04 -7.44
C VAL A 168 -0.94 -0.41 -8.91
N LEU A 169 -1.02 -1.70 -9.23
CA LEU A 169 -1.19 -2.18 -10.60
C LEU A 169 -2.53 -1.70 -11.19
N SER A 170 -3.61 -1.74 -10.42
CA SER A 170 -4.94 -1.27 -10.87
C SER A 170 -5.00 0.22 -11.22
N GLU A 171 -4.13 1.04 -10.62
CA GLU A 171 -4.00 2.46 -10.94
C GLU A 171 -3.34 2.71 -12.32
N VAL A 172 -2.65 1.70 -12.87
CA VAL A 172 -2.00 1.76 -14.18
C VAL A 172 -2.86 1.13 -15.27
N ILE A 173 -3.35 -0.10 -15.04
CA ILE A 173 -4.02 -0.92 -16.06
C ILE A 173 -5.52 -1.10 -15.83
N GLY A 174 -6.09 -0.39 -14.84
CA GLY A 174 -7.53 -0.42 -14.59
C GLY A 174 -8.01 -1.57 -13.70
N ALA A 175 -9.32 -1.82 -13.67
CA ALA A 175 -9.91 -2.86 -12.83
C ALA A 175 -9.45 -4.27 -13.27
N PRO A 176 -9.12 -5.18 -12.32
CA PRO A 176 -8.65 -6.51 -12.66
C PRO A 176 -9.72 -7.39 -13.30
N SER A 177 -9.29 -8.31 -14.15
CA SER A 177 -10.08 -9.49 -14.51
C SER A 177 -9.87 -10.58 -13.45
N LEU A 178 -10.85 -11.48 -13.33
CA LEU A 178 -10.73 -12.64 -12.43
C LEU A 178 -10.18 -13.90 -13.12
N ALA A 179 -9.75 -13.79 -14.40
CA ALA A 179 -9.20 -14.89 -15.19
C ALA A 179 -7.70 -15.06 -14.86
N ILE A 180 -7.42 -15.69 -13.73
CA ILE A 180 -6.07 -16.00 -13.26
C ILE A 180 -5.91 -17.47 -12.90
N ASN A 181 -4.70 -17.98 -13.12
CA ASN A 181 -4.20 -19.24 -12.58
C ASN A 181 -3.34 -18.96 -11.35
N VAL A 182 -3.47 -19.81 -10.34
CA VAL A 182 -2.68 -19.73 -9.09
C VAL A 182 -2.09 -21.11 -8.85
N THR A 183 -0.77 -21.20 -8.89
CA THR A 183 -0.02 -22.46 -8.80
C THR A 183 0.99 -22.38 -7.66
N PRO A 184 0.74 -23.05 -6.52
CA PRO A 184 1.76 -23.24 -5.50
C PRO A 184 2.95 -24.01 -6.08
N MET A 185 4.16 -23.55 -5.83
CA MET A 185 5.39 -24.17 -6.31
C MET A 185 6.11 -24.90 -5.18
N ALA A 186 6.77 -25.99 -5.51
CA ALA A 186 7.60 -26.72 -4.55
C ALA A 186 8.77 -25.84 -4.07
N GLY A 187 9.03 -25.87 -2.77
CA GLY A 187 10.13 -25.15 -2.13
C GLY A 187 9.86 -23.65 -1.91
N PHE A 188 10.45 -23.12 -0.86
CA PHE A 188 10.48 -21.71 -0.47
C PHE A 188 9.13 -20.96 -0.47
N ALA A 189 8.02 -21.67 -0.26
CA ALA A 189 6.66 -21.09 -0.19
C ALA A 189 6.31 -20.12 -1.35
N LYS A 190 6.79 -20.40 -2.56
CA LYS A 190 6.47 -19.61 -3.75
C LYS A 190 5.12 -19.99 -4.32
N VAL A 191 4.39 -18.99 -4.78
CA VAL A 191 3.15 -19.13 -5.56
C VAL A 191 3.28 -18.34 -6.84
N LEU A 192 3.08 -18.98 -7.98
CA LEU A 192 2.99 -18.34 -9.28
C LEU A 192 1.53 -17.99 -9.58
N ILE A 193 1.28 -16.75 -9.89
CA ILE A 193 -0.03 -16.24 -10.32
C ILE A 193 0.16 -15.72 -11.74
N SER A 194 -0.54 -16.30 -12.71
CA SER A 194 -0.47 -15.90 -14.11
C SER A 194 -1.85 -15.69 -14.69
N GLY A 195 -1.96 -14.83 -15.69
CA GLY A 195 -3.23 -14.59 -16.37
C GLY A 195 -3.22 -13.38 -17.28
N SER A 196 -4.41 -12.85 -17.56
CA SER A 196 -4.58 -11.64 -18.35
C SER A 196 -5.38 -10.61 -17.56
N TRP A 197 -4.91 -9.36 -17.57
CA TRP A 197 -5.56 -8.24 -16.95
C TRP A 197 -5.73 -7.12 -17.99
N GLN A 198 -6.98 -6.84 -18.39
CA GLN A 198 -7.30 -5.90 -19.47
C GLN A 198 -6.55 -6.20 -20.79
N GLY A 199 -6.37 -7.49 -21.13
CA GLY A 199 -5.64 -7.91 -22.31
C GLY A 199 -4.10 -7.91 -22.17
N ILE A 200 -3.56 -7.44 -21.05
CA ILE A 200 -2.13 -7.45 -20.74
C ILE A 200 -1.79 -8.75 -20.01
N ALA A 201 -0.74 -9.45 -20.43
CA ALA A 201 -0.24 -10.62 -19.71
C ALA A 201 0.29 -10.22 -18.34
N VAL A 202 -0.02 -10.99 -17.29
CA VAL A 202 0.41 -10.71 -15.91
C VAL A 202 0.98 -11.96 -15.27
N ASP A 203 2.22 -11.84 -14.79
CA ASP A 203 2.92 -12.88 -14.05
C ASP A 203 3.39 -12.33 -12.69
N ILE A 204 2.95 -12.99 -11.61
CA ILE A 204 3.26 -12.58 -10.24
C ILE A 204 3.90 -13.75 -9.50
N VAL A 205 5.08 -13.53 -8.96
CA VAL A 205 5.74 -14.45 -8.02
C VAL A 205 5.49 -13.94 -6.60
N MET A 206 4.61 -14.63 -5.87
CA MET A 206 4.29 -14.31 -4.48
C MET A 206 5.08 -15.21 -3.53
N LEU A 207 5.70 -14.64 -2.50
CA LEU A 207 6.20 -15.38 -1.35
C LEU A 207 5.08 -15.51 -0.32
N ASN A 208 4.55 -16.74 -0.19
CA ASN A 208 3.44 -17.08 0.70
C ASN A 208 3.96 -17.59 2.06
N ARG A 209 4.74 -16.74 2.74
CA ARG A 209 5.30 -17.03 4.08
C ARG A 209 5.16 -15.84 5.02
N LEU A 210 5.08 -16.12 6.30
CA LEU A 210 5.00 -15.14 7.38
C LEU A 210 6.00 -15.48 8.48
N ASP A 211 6.54 -14.46 9.14
CA ASP A 211 7.25 -14.66 10.39
C ASP A 211 6.24 -15.00 11.50
N ALA A 212 6.41 -16.16 12.12
CA ALA A 212 5.53 -16.61 13.20
C ALA A 212 5.53 -15.69 14.44
N ALA A 213 6.66 -14.99 14.69
CA ALA A 213 6.78 -14.07 15.82
C ALA A 213 6.25 -12.66 15.50
N SER A 214 6.43 -12.19 14.26
CA SER A 214 6.05 -10.84 13.82
C SER A 214 5.51 -10.85 12.39
N PRO A 215 4.28 -11.36 12.17
CA PRO A 215 3.73 -11.55 10.83
C PRO A 215 3.61 -10.26 10.00
N ASP A 216 3.56 -9.10 10.64
CA ASP A 216 3.37 -7.81 9.98
C ASP A 216 4.70 -7.07 9.71
N ASP A 217 5.81 -7.49 10.34
CA ASP A 217 7.06 -6.72 10.36
C ASP A 217 8.12 -7.23 9.37
N ASN A 218 8.08 -8.51 8.98
CA ASN A 218 9.12 -9.17 8.20
C ASN A 218 8.61 -9.53 6.79
N SER A 219 8.48 -8.54 5.93
CA SER A 219 8.04 -8.73 4.53
C SER A 219 9.20 -8.62 3.55
N GLN A 220 9.37 -9.63 2.68
CA GLN A 220 10.37 -9.62 1.62
C GLN A 220 9.92 -10.47 0.41
N PRO A 221 9.95 -9.94 -0.83
CA PRO A 221 10.05 -8.52 -1.15
C PRO A 221 8.75 -7.81 -0.78
N LEU A 222 8.81 -6.51 -0.48
CA LEU A 222 7.56 -5.74 -0.27
C LEU A 222 6.72 -5.75 -1.55
N MET A 223 7.22 -5.19 -2.61
CA MET A 223 6.73 -5.31 -3.99
C MET A 223 7.78 -4.82 -4.98
N GLN A 224 7.90 -5.49 -6.10
CA GLN A 224 8.64 -5.06 -7.28
C GLN A 224 7.69 -5.23 -8.47
N ILE A 225 7.60 -4.22 -9.34
CA ILE A 225 6.69 -4.23 -10.50
C ILE A 225 7.49 -3.81 -11.73
N VAL A 226 7.41 -4.59 -12.79
CA VAL A 226 7.98 -4.30 -14.11
C VAL A 226 6.85 -4.24 -15.12
N LEU A 227 6.76 -3.14 -15.86
CA LEU A 227 5.85 -2.94 -16.98
C LEU A 227 6.65 -3.00 -18.26
N LEU A 228 6.42 -4.03 -19.06
CA LEU A 228 7.07 -4.21 -20.36
C LEU A 228 6.23 -3.56 -21.46
N SER A 229 6.88 -2.82 -22.32
CA SER A 229 6.31 -2.22 -23.54
C SER A 229 7.16 -2.54 -24.76
N ASP A 230 6.70 -2.16 -25.96
CA ASP A 230 7.48 -2.34 -27.18
C ASP A 230 8.77 -1.47 -27.19
N ASP A 231 8.83 -0.42 -26.36
CA ASP A 231 9.93 0.54 -26.32
C ASP A 231 10.92 0.30 -25.16
N GLY A 232 10.57 -0.55 -24.20
CA GLY A 232 11.42 -0.85 -23.05
C GLY A 232 10.63 -1.23 -21.81
N GLU A 233 11.28 -1.15 -20.65
CA GLU A 233 10.78 -1.59 -19.36
C GLU A 233 10.73 -0.44 -18.36
N LEU A 234 9.60 -0.28 -17.68
CA LEU A 234 9.47 0.62 -16.54
C LEU A 234 9.37 -0.18 -15.25
N MET A 235 10.34 -0.01 -14.36
CA MET A 235 10.46 -0.80 -13.14
C MET A 235 10.27 0.06 -11.88
N LEU A 236 9.43 -0.42 -10.97
CA LEU A 236 9.45 -0.05 -9.56
C LEU A 236 10.24 -1.11 -8.80
N HIS A 237 11.47 -0.80 -8.39
CA HIS A 237 12.33 -1.78 -7.71
C HIS A 237 11.79 -2.16 -6.32
N SER A 238 11.31 -1.18 -5.56
CA SER A 238 10.59 -1.37 -4.29
C SER A 238 9.69 -0.17 -4.00
N PRO A 239 8.76 -0.21 -3.03
CA PRO A 239 7.94 0.95 -2.69
C PRO A 239 8.76 2.18 -2.26
N PHE A 240 9.96 1.98 -1.75
CA PHE A 240 10.88 3.02 -1.28
C PHE A 240 12.14 3.16 -2.14
N GLY A 241 12.27 2.32 -3.15
CA GLY A 241 13.44 2.25 -4.01
C GLY A 241 13.33 3.07 -5.29
N PRO A 242 14.31 2.91 -6.20
CA PRO A 242 14.30 3.64 -7.45
C PRO A 242 13.16 3.22 -8.37
N VAL A 243 12.79 4.15 -9.25
CA VAL A 243 12.03 3.88 -10.47
C VAL A 243 13.00 3.93 -11.62
N ILE A 244 13.05 2.89 -12.42
CA ILE A 244 14.01 2.72 -13.50
C ILE A 244 13.23 2.60 -14.81
N TRP A 245 13.68 3.33 -15.82
CA TRP A 245 13.28 3.09 -17.20
C TRP A 245 14.48 2.53 -17.94
N GLU A 246 14.31 1.39 -18.56
CA GLU A 246 15.30 0.76 -19.43
C GLU A 246 14.75 0.68 -20.84
N ARG A 247 15.40 1.36 -21.76
CA ARG A 247 15.00 1.41 -23.15
C ARG A 247 15.37 0.11 -23.86
N ARG A 248 14.51 -0.37 -24.76
CA ARG A 248 14.82 -1.49 -25.64
C ARG A 248 16.09 -1.18 -26.43
N LEU A 249 17.07 -2.12 -26.37
CA LEU A 249 18.28 -2.01 -27.16
C LEU A 249 17.95 -2.15 -28.64
N GLN A 250 18.29 -1.13 -29.41
CA GLN A 250 18.17 -1.13 -30.87
C GLN A 250 19.57 -0.91 -31.44
N GLN A 251 20.13 -1.94 -32.07
CA GLN A 251 21.38 -1.80 -32.79
C GLN A 251 21.13 -1.18 -34.16
N PRO A 252 22.05 -0.33 -34.69
CA PRO A 252 21.97 0.20 -36.03
C PRO A 252 22.11 -0.92 -37.04
N PRO A 253 21.52 -0.76 -38.26
CA PRO A 253 21.63 -1.76 -39.33
C PRO A 253 23.04 -2.06 -39.77
N SER A 254 23.98 -1.14 -39.53
CA SER A 254 25.41 -1.31 -39.83
C SER A 254 26.22 -1.10 -38.56
N LEU A 255 27.02 -2.09 -38.19
CA LEU A 255 27.99 -1.98 -37.09
C LEU A 255 29.15 -1.00 -37.40
N ALA A 256 29.25 -0.51 -38.66
CA ALA A 256 30.27 0.47 -39.04
C ALA A 256 29.97 1.88 -38.54
N VAL A 257 28.72 2.18 -38.16
CA VAL A 257 28.31 3.50 -37.63
C VAL A 257 27.77 3.29 -36.22
N ARG A 258 28.50 3.76 -35.21
CA ARG A 258 27.97 3.83 -33.84
C ARG A 258 27.05 5.04 -33.73
N PRO A 259 25.79 4.88 -33.27
CA PRO A 259 24.90 6.02 -33.02
C PRO A 259 25.53 6.95 -31.99
N CYS A 260 25.44 8.26 -32.21
CA CYS A 260 25.81 9.22 -31.20
C CYS A 260 24.78 9.18 -30.05
N GLU A 261 25.23 9.29 -28.81
CA GLU A 261 24.36 9.34 -27.62
C GLU A 261 23.32 10.48 -27.70
N SER A 262 23.65 11.56 -28.38
CA SER A 262 22.78 12.73 -28.58
C SER A 262 21.49 12.42 -29.37
N ASP A 263 21.50 11.37 -30.22
CA ASP A 263 20.40 11.10 -31.14
C ASP A 263 19.29 10.24 -30.50
N GLN A 264 19.60 9.53 -29.44
CA GLN A 264 18.67 8.53 -28.88
C GLN A 264 18.44 8.68 -27.36
N GLY A 265 19.21 9.51 -26.67
CA GLY A 265 19.17 9.64 -25.21
C GLY A 265 19.75 8.42 -24.48
N PRO A 266 19.79 8.43 -23.15
CA PRO A 266 20.36 7.35 -22.35
C PRO A 266 19.53 6.07 -22.46
N LEU A 267 20.20 4.90 -22.44
CA LEU A 267 19.51 3.60 -22.42
C LEU A 267 18.75 3.40 -21.11
N THR A 268 19.32 3.84 -20.00
CA THR A 268 18.73 3.67 -18.66
C THR A 268 18.55 5.01 -17.98
N LEU A 269 17.34 5.26 -17.49
CA LEU A 269 17.00 6.40 -16.63
C LEU A 269 16.63 5.89 -15.24
N VAL A 270 17.38 6.31 -14.24
CA VAL A 270 17.07 6.03 -12.84
C VAL A 270 16.47 7.30 -12.23
N SER A 271 15.37 7.16 -11.49
CA SER A 271 14.78 8.28 -10.77
C SER A 271 15.83 8.85 -9.83
N PRO A 272 16.06 10.18 -9.85
CA PRO A 272 17.14 10.79 -9.11
C PRO A 272 16.98 10.49 -7.62
N GLN A 273 17.88 9.70 -7.10
CA GLN A 273 18.02 9.40 -5.69
C GLN A 273 19.44 9.84 -5.31
N LYS A 274 19.51 10.95 -4.58
CA LYS A 274 20.80 11.56 -4.24
C LYS A 274 21.58 10.76 -3.20
N ASP A 275 20.87 9.94 -2.42
CA ASP A 275 21.45 9.24 -1.28
C ASP A 275 21.04 7.76 -1.28
N ILE A 276 21.87 6.90 -0.72
CA ILE A 276 21.53 5.49 -0.44
C ILE A 276 20.37 5.50 0.57
N PRO A 277 19.23 4.84 0.27
CA PRO A 277 18.06 4.87 1.14
C PRO A 277 18.34 4.13 2.46
N GLY A 278 18.46 4.86 3.54
CA GLY A 278 18.49 4.31 4.89
C GLY A 278 17.09 4.17 5.48
N ILE A 279 17.01 3.65 6.70
CA ILE A 279 15.75 3.47 7.45
C ILE A 279 14.96 4.78 7.62
N GLU A 280 15.66 5.92 7.75
CA GLU A 280 15.02 7.23 7.82
C GLU A 280 14.29 7.62 6.53
N HIS A 281 14.82 7.23 5.37
CA HIS A 281 14.17 7.47 4.08
C HIS A 281 12.85 6.71 4.00
N LEU A 282 12.82 5.48 4.49
CA LEU A 282 11.61 4.68 4.60
C LEU A 282 10.57 5.40 5.47
N TYR A 283 10.91 5.79 6.69
CA TYR A 283 9.97 6.48 7.60
C TYR A 283 9.48 7.81 7.04
N ARG A 284 10.37 8.62 6.46
CA ARG A 284 9.96 9.88 5.78
C ARG A 284 9.00 9.62 4.62
N GLY A 285 9.23 8.54 3.86
CA GLY A 285 8.33 8.10 2.79
C GLY A 285 6.95 7.68 3.32
N MET A 286 6.92 6.94 4.41
CA MET A 286 5.69 6.53 5.10
C MET A 286 4.92 7.74 5.63
N ASP A 287 5.56 8.63 6.34
CA ASP A 287 4.94 9.86 6.86
C ASP A 287 4.32 10.71 5.75
N SER A 288 5.07 10.89 4.64
CA SER A 288 4.58 11.61 3.46
C SER A 288 3.35 10.94 2.85
N ALA A 289 3.34 9.61 2.77
CA ALA A 289 2.21 8.85 2.25
C ALA A 289 0.96 9.01 3.14
N ILE A 290 1.11 8.87 4.45
CA ILE A 290 0.03 9.02 5.43
C ILE A 290 -0.59 10.42 5.34
N ARG A 291 0.23 11.47 5.41
CA ARG A 291 -0.25 12.86 5.33
C ARG A 291 -0.97 13.13 4.02
N THR A 292 -0.44 12.65 2.90
CA THR A 292 -1.07 12.80 1.58
C THR A 292 -2.40 12.07 1.49
N THR A 293 -2.48 10.85 2.03
CA THR A 293 -3.71 10.05 2.06
C THR A 293 -4.79 10.76 2.88
N LEU A 294 -4.45 11.22 4.08
CA LEU A 294 -5.39 11.92 4.96
C LEU A 294 -5.85 13.25 4.39
N ALA A 295 -4.93 14.05 3.84
CA ALA A 295 -5.30 15.31 3.19
C ALA A 295 -6.30 15.09 2.04
N ARG A 296 -6.11 14.03 1.23
CA ARG A 296 -7.07 13.66 0.17
C ARG A 296 -8.41 13.17 0.74
N PHE A 297 -8.36 12.35 1.79
CA PHE A 297 -9.56 11.87 2.46
C PHE A 297 -10.39 13.02 3.03
N MET A 298 -9.77 13.94 3.76
CA MET A 298 -10.42 15.11 4.35
C MET A 298 -10.96 16.08 3.31
N ALA A 299 -10.31 16.21 2.16
CA ALA A 299 -10.79 17.05 1.05
C ALA A 299 -11.92 16.38 0.25
N SER A 300 -12.13 15.09 0.39
CA SER A 300 -13.16 14.33 -0.34
C SER A 300 -14.52 14.54 0.31
N LYS A 301 -15.43 15.22 -0.37
CA LYS A 301 -16.82 15.40 0.09
C LYS A 301 -17.72 14.20 -0.24
N ASN A 302 -17.34 13.41 -1.24
CA ASN A 302 -18.12 12.27 -1.72
C ASN A 302 -17.21 11.08 -2.02
N ASN A 303 -17.80 9.91 -1.94
CA ASN A 303 -17.16 8.67 -2.32
C ASN A 303 -16.99 8.61 -3.85
N ASP A 304 -15.75 8.49 -4.36
CA ASP A 304 -15.48 8.25 -5.78
C ASP A 304 -15.90 6.82 -6.15
N GLY A 305 -17.08 6.69 -6.76
CA GLY A 305 -17.66 5.39 -7.11
C GLY A 305 -16.78 4.55 -8.03
N ALA A 306 -16.09 5.16 -8.99
CA ALA A 306 -15.20 4.45 -9.91
C ALA A 306 -13.97 3.87 -9.20
N ARG A 307 -13.37 4.67 -8.29
CA ARG A 307 -12.27 4.20 -7.45
C ARG A 307 -12.70 3.05 -6.54
N MET A 308 -13.87 3.16 -5.92
CA MET A 308 -14.40 2.12 -5.03
C MET A 308 -14.70 0.83 -5.76
N GLN A 309 -15.31 0.89 -6.95
CA GLN A 309 -15.54 -0.30 -7.77
C GLN A 309 -14.23 -0.99 -8.13
N ARG A 310 -13.19 -0.22 -8.51
CA ARG A 310 -11.86 -0.75 -8.79
C ARG A 310 -11.25 -1.38 -7.54
N GLN A 311 -11.35 -0.72 -6.38
CA GLN A 311 -10.89 -1.26 -5.10
C GLN A 311 -11.58 -2.58 -4.74
N LEU A 312 -12.89 -2.64 -4.90
CA LEU A 312 -13.66 -3.85 -4.65
C LEU A 312 -13.23 -5.01 -5.57
N ALA A 313 -13.01 -4.73 -6.87
CA ALA A 313 -12.51 -5.73 -7.81
C ALA A 313 -11.11 -6.24 -7.43
N VAL A 314 -10.21 -5.35 -6.97
CA VAL A 314 -8.88 -5.73 -6.47
C VAL A 314 -8.99 -6.62 -5.23
N LEU A 315 -9.84 -6.30 -4.28
CA LEU A 315 -10.03 -7.12 -3.07
C LEU A 315 -10.63 -8.49 -3.40
N GLN A 316 -11.54 -8.58 -4.37
CA GLN A 316 -12.07 -9.86 -4.87
C GLN A 316 -10.98 -10.71 -5.52
N LEU A 317 -10.10 -10.09 -6.33
CA LEU A 317 -8.95 -10.77 -6.92
C LEU A 317 -7.99 -11.25 -5.84
N TRP A 318 -7.63 -10.39 -4.88
CA TRP A 318 -6.76 -10.75 -3.76
C TRP A 318 -7.32 -11.93 -2.95
N GLN A 319 -8.60 -11.90 -2.60
CA GLN A 319 -9.26 -13.00 -1.90
C GLN A 319 -9.21 -14.32 -2.70
N LYS A 320 -9.44 -14.25 -4.01
CA LYS A 320 -9.35 -15.42 -4.91
C LYS A 320 -7.94 -16.00 -4.96
N ILE A 321 -6.91 -15.13 -5.00
CA ILE A 321 -5.50 -15.56 -4.97
C ILE A 321 -5.21 -16.26 -3.63
N CYS A 322 -5.51 -15.61 -2.51
CA CYS A 322 -5.24 -16.16 -1.18
C CYS A 322 -5.94 -17.51 -0.95
N ALA A 323 -7.21 -17.63 -1.38
CA ALA A 323 -7.96 -18.87 -1.25
C ALA A 323 -7.33 -20.05 -2.04
N ARG A 324 -6.70 -19.77 -3.19
CA ARG A 324 -6.04 -20.79 -4.02
C ARG A 324 -4.58 -21.04 -3.62
N ALA A 325 -3.90 -20.02 -3.12
CA ALA A 325 -2.53 -20.15 -2.63
C ALA A 325 -2.43 -20.97 -1.34
N GLY A 326 -3.53 -21.06 -0.59
CA GLY A 326 -3.56 -21.71 0.73
C GLY A 326 -2.96 -20.83 1.84
N HIS A 327 -2.87 -21.41 3.03
CA HIS A 327 -2.32 -20.72 4.20
C HIS A 327 -0.83 -20.42 4.01
N PRO A 328 -0.37 -19.22 4.43
CA PRO A 328 1.04 -18.90 4.43
C PRO A 328 1.85 -19.85 5.31
N LEU A 329 3.04 -20.21 4.84
CA LEU A 329 4.01 -20.95 5.65
C LEU A 329 4.44 -20.07 6.83
N GLN A 330 4.30 -20.63 8.06
CA GLN A 330 4.74 -19.95 9.27
C GLN A 330 6.18 -20.38 9.55
N GLU A 331 7.11 -19.42 9.51
CA GLU A 331 8.53 -19.64 9.79
C GLU A 331 9.00 -18.65 10.86
N ARG A 332 9.98 -19.05 11.67
CA ARG A 332 10.69 -18.11 12.53
C ARG A 332 11.87 -17.56 11.75
N LEU A 333 11.77 -16.31 11.33
CA LEU A 333 12.85 -15.67 10.59
C LEU A 333 13.97 -15.26 11.54
N THR A 334 15.21 -15.39 11.07
CA THR A 334 16.39 -14.85 11.74
C THR A 334 16.51 -13.35 11.47
N ALA A 335 17.23 -12.65 12.33
CA ALA A 335 17.55 -11.24 12.09
C ALA A 335 18.26 -11.09 10.74
N PRO A 336 17.95 -10.03 9.96
CA PRO A 336 18.63 -9.80 8.69
C PRO A 336 20.11 -9.53 8.90
N VAL A 337 20.93 -9.96 7.94
CA VAL A 337 22.37 -9.68 7.94
C VAL A 337 22.57 -8.17 7.82
N PRO A 338 23.42 -7.54 8.65
CA PRO A 338 23.70 -6.11 8.54
C PRO A 338 24.27 -5.76 7.15
N THR A 339 23.81 -4.65 6.57
CA THR A 339 24.21 -4.22 5.22
C THR A 339 25.73 -4.08 5.08
N GLY A 340 26.43 -3.64 6.14
CA GLY A 340 27.89 -3.54 6.14
C GLY A 340 28.62 -4.85 5.86
N HIS A 341 28.04 -6.00 6.20
CA HIS A 341 28.60 -7.31 5.86
C HIS A 341 28.41 -7.67 4.38
N ILE A 342 27.46 -7.04 3.70
CA ILE A 342 27.12 -7.31 2.30
C ILE A 342 27.91 -6.38 1.38
N LEU A 343 28.22 -5.15 1.80
CA LEU A 343 28.94 -4.17 0.99
C LEU A 343 30.32 -4.70 0.55
N GLY A 344 31.03 -5.41 1.41
CA GLY A 344 32.28 -6.06 1.03
C GLY A 344 32.17 -7.20 -0.01
N ILE A 345 30.94 -7.63 -0.33
CA ILE A 345 30.69 -8.63 -1.41
C ILE A 345 30.51 -7.91 -2.75
N THR A 346 30.11 -6.62 -2.71
CA THR A 346 29.85 -5.82 -3.91
C THR A 346 31.02 -4.90 -4.28
N ASP A 347 32.01 -4.73 -3.39
CA ASP A 347 33.27 -4.07 -3.71
C ASP A 347 34.15 -5.04 -4.53
N VAL A 348 33.70 -5.30 -5.76
CA VAL A 348 34.59 -5.88 -6.78
C VAL A 348 35.48 -4.72 -7.19
N GLU A 349 36.76 -4.78 -6.82
CA GLU A 349 37.79 -3.94 -7.41
C GLU A 349 37.71 -4.17 -8.93
N ASP A 350 37.45 -3.11 -9.69
CA ASP A 350 37.58 -3.15 -11.14
C ASP A 350 39.08 -3.47 -11.45
N GLU A 351 39.39 -4.73 -11.78
CA GLU A 351 40.67 -5.12 -12.37
C GLU A 351 40.83 -4.60 -13.80
#